data_6d934ffd13916e0f0ff83c152fb132b0
#
_entry.id   6d934ffd13916e0f0ff83c152fb132b0
#
_cell.length_a   1.000
_cell.length_b   1.000
_cell.length_c   1.000
_cell.angle_alpha   90.00
_cell.angle_beta   90.00
_cell.angle_gamma   90.00
#
_symmetry.space_group_name_H-M   'P 1'
#
loop_
_entity.id
_entity.type
_entity.pdbx_description
1 polymer ?
#
loop_
_entity_poly.entity_id
_entity_poly.type
_entity_poly.pdbx_seq_one_letter_code
_entity_poly.pdbx_strand_id
1 'polypeptide(L)'
;MKTLHLSFTIMLSLGAIFPGTNVAFSQELQSTQEYIQLIPLVPTENSNVTAIIRVFSLDIYCVNYTIDHVLSGHDLVLNIRTKANPEEKCPMPAESDIFLRQSIGQLGFGNYDVKLLINGTQKATTKLYVSQGEIEIISTGKYTDEQGDVHIVGDVKNTALYPVKLVQLDITFVNGDEIIADKKLYTTMAVLMPKTSSGFDLLVDSKNLEDMKYFVRATSFLKDTSEIQQGLKLSAIESSWQSFSGIGTVSGTIWNTANIDASQVKVVCVLYDKSGIRVLDSIFDYTNPPTIQSGQNGDFALSSHYPITSEFTAHCNAESPQLAISLTETVPEFAMPVLVYVAGLTVIIILFKIIPTNSKQSLNFMQRI
;
A
#
# COMPACT_ATOMS: atom_id res chain seq x y z
N MET A 1 -2.13 -8.09 -51.59
CA MET A 1 -1.32 -7.12 -50.84
C MET A 1 -2.28 -6.20 -50.11
N LYS A 2 -2.48 -6.41 -48.81
CA LYS A 2 -3.26 -5.54 -47.90
C LYS A 2 -2.27 -4.83 -46.98
N THR A 3 -2.15 -3.53 -47.18
CA THR A 3 -1.32 -2.62 -46.40
C THR A 3 -1.94 -2.45 -45.01
N LEU A 4 -1.22 -2.84 -43.99
CA LEU A 4 -1.59 -2.63 -42.57
C LEU A 4 -1.14 -1.20 -42.23
N HIS A 5 -2.09 -0.30 -42.00
CA HIS A 5 -1.81 1.02 -41.44
C HIS A 5 -1.70 0.90 -39.93
N LEU A 6 -0.48 1.03 -39.42
CA LEU A 6 -0.18 1.17 -38.00
C LEU A 6 -0.39 2.65 -37.64
N SER A 7 -1.51 2.96 -36.99
CA SER A 7 -1.75 4.33 -36.47
C SER A 7 -0.99 4.47 -35.14
N PHE A 8 0.10 5.21 -35.16
CA PHE A 8 0.82 5.68 -33.98
C PHE A 8 0.09 6.90 -33.44
N THR A 9 -0.71 6.73 -32.40
CA THR A 9 -1.34 7.85 -31.68
C THR A 9 -0.33 8.40 -30.68
N ILE A 10 0.32 9.50 -31.05
CA ILE A 10 1.13 10.31 -30.12
C ILE A 10 0.14 11.08 -29.24
N MET A 11 -0.01 10.65 -27.97
CA MET A 11 -0.72 11.44 -26.97
C MET A 11 0.18 12.59 -26.51
N LEU A 12 -0.04 13.78 -27.08
CA LEU A 12 0.41 15.02 -26.47
C LEU A 12 -0.51 15.32 -25.27
N SER A 13 0.01 15.12 -24.06
CA SER A 13 -0.65 15.61 -22.84
C SER A 13 -0.45 17.12 -22.75
N LEU A 14 -1.44 17.90 -23.15
CA LEU A 14 -1.52 19.30 -22.73
C LEU A 14 -1.80 19.33 -21.23
N GLY A 15 -0.77 19.63 -20.45
CA GLY A 15 -0.92 19.92 -19.03
C GLY A 15 -1.69 21.24 -18.89
N ALA A 16 -2.97 21.15 -18.54
CA ALA A 16 -3.70 22.32 -18.07
C ALA A 16 -3.05 22.79 -16.76
N ILE A 17 -2.40 23.94 -16.80
CA ILE A 17 -1.81 24.59 -15.64
C ILE A 17 -2.96 25.16 -14.80
N PHE A 18 -3.44 24.38 -13.84
CA PHE A 18 -4.29 24.89 -12.77
C PHE A 18 -3.39 25.18 -11.56
N PRO A 19 -3.24 26.42 -11.14
CA PRO A 19 -2.48 26.73 -9.93
C PRO A 19 -3.25 26.21 -8.71
N GLY A 20 -2.64 25.31 -7.97
CA GLY A 20 -3.06 24.92 -6.63
C GLY A 20 -3.90 23.65 -6.50
N THR A 21 -3.98 22.78 -7.50
CA THR A 21 -4.75 21.53 -7.39
C THR A 21 -3.85 20.30 -7.40
N ASN A 22 -3.87 19.55 -6.29
CA ASN A 22 -3.19 18.25 -6.16
C ASN A 22 -4.01 17.20 -6.91
N VAL A 23 -3.52 16.63 -7.99
CA VAL A 23 -4.25 15.66 -8.81
C VAL A 23 -3.55 14.31 -8.74
N ALA A 24 -4.23 13.31 -8.20
CA ALA A 24 -3.81 11.91 -8.25
C ALA A 24 -4.32 11.25 -9.53
N PHE A 25 -3.40 10.64 -10.29
CA PHE A 25 -3.76 9.87 -11.47
C PHE A 25 -4.01 8.42 -11.08
N SER A 26 -5.20 7.89 -11.38
CA SER A 26 -5.39 6.44 -11.34
C SER A 26 -4.66 5.81 -12.53
N GLN A 27 -3.70 4.94 -12.27
CA GLN A 27 -3.05 4.16 -13.31
C GLN A 27 -3.86 2.87 -13.54
N GLU A 28 -4.47 2.77 -14.72
CA GLU A 28 -5.07 1.54 -15.18
C GLU A 28 -3.98 0.51 -15.47
N LEU A 29 -4.06 -0.65 -14.85
CA LEU A 29 -3.15 -1.78 -15.05
C LEU A 29 -3.33 -2.36 -16.46
N GLN A 30 -2.54 -1.89 -17.44
CA GLN A 30 -2.42 -2.59 -18.71
C GLN A 30 -1.55 -3.84 -18.53
N SER A 31 -2.08 -4.99 -18.89
CA SER A 31 -1.70 -6.34 -18.46
C SER A 31 -0.39 -6.93 -19.04
N THR A 32 0.44 -6.17 -19.75
CA THR A 32 1.60 -6.75 -20.47
C THR A 32 2.87 -5.89 -20.52
N GLN A 33 2.97 -4.79 -19.77
CA GLN A 33 4.15 -3.92 -19.78
C GLN A 33 4.77 -3.75 -18.41
N GLU A 34 6.10 -3.61 -18.38
CA GLU A 34 6.85 -3.13 -17.23
C GLU A 34 6.23 -1.81 -16.77
N TYR A 35 5.93 -1.67 -15.47
CA TYR A 35 5.34 -0.46 -14.97
C TYR A 35 6.05 0.03 -13.71
N ILE A 36 5.89 1.32 -13.47
CA ILE A 36 6.35 2.01 -12.28
C ILE A 36 5.11 2.51 -11.55
N GLN A 37 4.97 2.14 -10.30
CA GLN A 37 4.02 2.76 -9.40
C GLN A 37 4.78 3.48 -8.28
N LEU A 38 4.33 4.67 -7.94
CA LEU A 38 4.92 5.47 -6.88
C LEU A 38 3.95 5.52 -5.70
N ILE A 39 4.48 5.32 -4.50
CA ILE A 39 3.72 5.39 -3.27
C ILE A 39 4.39 6.41 -2.35
N PRO A 40 3.65 7.39 -1.82
CA PRO A 40 2.22 7.67 -2.06
C PRO A 40 1.92 8.04 -3.51
N LEU A 41 0.66 7.86 -3.92
CA LEU A 41 0.21 8.23 -5.27
C LEU A 41 0.29 9.75 -5.50
N VAL A 42 -0.07 10.52 -4.49
CA VAL A 42 0.15 11.97 -4.43
C VAL A 42 0.90 12.30 -3.14
N PRO A 43 2.24 12.24 -3.16
CA PRO A 43 3.04 12.61 -2.02
C PRO A 43 2.99 14.11 -1.73
N THR A 44 3.30 14.45 -0.50
CA THR A 44 3.64 15.81 -0.10
C THR A 44 5.16 15.97 0.00
N GLU A 45 5.67 17.19 0.18
CA GLU A 45 7.10 17.43 0.44
C GLU A 45 7.65 16.67 1.65
N ASN A 46 6.77 16.28 2.58
CA ASN A 46 7.12 15.54 3.80
C ASN A 46 7.03 14.01 3.63
N SER A 47 6.55 13.53 2.48
CA SER A 47 6.34 12.11 2.21
C SER A 47 7.62 11.43 1.80
N ASN A 48 7.85 10.21 2.31
CA ASN A 48 8.88 9.32 1.78
C ASN A 48 8.32 8.55 0.59
N VAL A 49 8.80 8.86 -0.60
CA VAL A 49 8.37 8.22 -1.83
C VAL A 49 9.09 6.90 -2.03
N THR A 50 8.35 5.87 -2.40
CA THR A 50 8.87 4.55 -2.77
C THR A 50 8.37 4.20 -4.17
N ALA A 51 9.28 3.81 -5.05
CA ALA A 51 8.94 3.23 -6.33
C ALA A 51 8.72 1.71 -6.19
N ILE A 52 7.61 1.24 -6.74
CA ILE A 52 7.33 -0.19 -6.93
C ILE A 52 7.42 -0.46 -8.42
N ILE A 53 8.32 -1.33 -8.80
CA ILE A 53 8.63 -1.63 -10.19
C ILE A 53 8.24 -3.07 -10.47
N ARG A 54 7.29 -3.24 -11.39
CA ARG A 54 6.94 -4.55 -11.92
C ARG A 54 7.85 -4.85 -13.10
N VAL A 55 8.54 -5.97 -13.05
CA VAL A 55 9.37 -6.47 -14.14
C VAL A 55 8.99 -7.92 -14.44
N PHE A 56 9.06 -8.29 -15.70
CA PHE A 56 8.85 -9.67 -16.10
C PHE A 56 10.02 -10.54 -15.63
N SER A 57 9.71 -11.72 -15.14
CA SER A 57 10.72 -12.65 -14.59
C SER A 57 11.83 -13.01 -15.57
N LEU A 58 11.55 -13.02 -16.88
CA LEU A 58 12.54 -13.32 -17.93
C LEU A 58 13.71 -12.35 -17.96
N ASP A 59 13.53 -11.09 -17.55
CA ASP A 59 14.59 -10.07 -17.59
C ASP A 59 15.52 -10.11 -16.37
N ILE A 60 15.04 -10.64 -15.24
CA ILE A 60 15.80 -10.61 -13.96
C ILE A 60 15.86 -11.96 -13.24
N TYR A 61 15.27 -13.01 -13.83
CA TYR A 61 15.33 -14.35 -13.24
C TYR A 61 16.74 -14.94 -13.42
N CYS A 62 17.28 -15.51 -12.34
CA CYS A 62 18.65 -16.07 -12.32
C CYS A 62 19.76 -15.07 -12.64
N VAL A 63 19.51 -13.81 -12.43
CA VAL A 63 20.52 -12.76 -12.51
C VAL A 63 20.59 -12.04 -11.16
N ASN A 64 21.78 -11.67 -10.78
CA ASN A 64 21.94 -10.70 -9.71
C ASN A 64 21.54 -9.33 -10.26
N TYR A 65 20.72 -8.60 -9.53
CA TYR A 65 20.33 -7.24 -9.91
C TYR A 65 20.70 -6.24 -8.82
N THR A 66 20.95 -5.03 -9.25
CA THR A 66 21.04 -3.87 -8.38
C THR A 66 20.04 -2.86 -8.86
N ILE A 67 19.37 -2.19 -7.90
CA ILE A 67 18.47 -1.09 -8.17
C ILE A 67 18.98 0.16 -7.49
N ASP A 68 19.07 1.24 -8.24
CA ASP A 68 19.41 2.58 -7.76
C ASP A 68 18.53 3.64 -8.41
N HIS A 69 18.61 4.86 -7.92
CA HIS A 69 17.94 5.99 -8.55
C HIS A 69 18.87 7.21 -8.62
N VAL A 70 18.60 8.06 -9.61
CA VAL A 70 19.27 9.35 -9.79
C VAL A 70 18.20 10.42 -9.94
N LEU A 71 18.32 11.47 -9.13
CA LEU A 71 17.47 12.65 -9.21
C LEU A 71 18.29 13.81 -9.79
N SER A 72 17.83 14.41 -10.87
CA SER A 72 18.43 15.60 -11.49
C SER A 72 17.33 16.63 -11.78
N GLY A 73 17.22 17.64 -10.93
CA GLY A 73 16.09 18.57 -10.98
C GLY A 73 14.77 17.83 -10.76
N HIS A 74 13.92 17.82 -11.78
CA HIS A 74 12.63 17.11 -11.77
C HIS A 74 12.65 15.80 -12.63
N ASP A 75 13.81 15.36 -13.07
CA ASP A 75 13.99 14.06 -13.72
C ASP A 75 14.42 13.01 -12.68
N LEU A 76 13.58 12.02 -12.44
CA LEU A 76 13.87 10.87 -11.58
C LEU A 76 14.11 9.64 -12.46
N VAL A 77 15.31 9.11 -12.43
CA VAL A 77 15.69 7.93 -13.21
C VAL A 77 15.90 6.74 -12.26
N LEU A 78 15.12 5.70 -12.43
CA LEU A 78 15.24 4.42 -11.74
C LEU A 78 16.07 3.49 -12.62
N ASN A 79 17.19 2.97 -12.10
CA ASN A 79 18.08 2.09 -12.86
C ASN A 79 18.06 0.69 -12.25
N ILE A 80 17.76 -0.30 -13.07
CA ILE A 80 17.97 -1.71 -12.76
C ILE A 80 19.14 -2.19 -13.62
N ARG A 81 20.19 -2.72 -12.96
CA ARG A 81 21.32 -3.36 -13.62
C ARG A 81 21.32 -4.83 -13.26
N THR A 82 21.38 -5.68 -14.27
CA THR A 82 21.43 -7.13 -14.10
C THR A 82 22.80 -7.66 -14.45
N LYS A 83 23.26 -8.67 -13.71
CA LYS A 83 24.51 -9.39 -13.96
C LYS A 83 24.20 -10.88 -13.96
N ALA A 84 24.53 -11.58 -15.05
CA ALA A 84 24.33 -13.01 -15.14
C ALA A 84 25.02 -13.74 -13.98
N ASN A 85 24.33 -14.70 -13.37
CA ASN A 85 24.93 -15.60 -12.39
C ASN A 85 25.33 -16.90 -13.11
N PRO A 86 26.61 -17.12 -13.42
CA PRO A 86 27.06 -18.28 -14.21
C PRO A 86 26.96 -19.61 -13.45
N GLU A 87 26.75 -19.57 -12.13
CA GLU A 87 26.79 -20.77 -11.28
C GLU A 87 25.42 -21.43 -11.05
N GLU A 88 24.34 -20.78 -11.40
CA GLU A 88 23.00 -21.32 -11.22
C GLU A 88 22.45 -21.97 -12.50
N LYS A 89 22.11 -23.26 -12.37
CA LYS A 89 21.21 -23.92 -13.33
C LYS A 89 19.80 -23.40 -13.08
N CYS A 90 19.42 -22.40 -13.83
CA CYS A 90 18.10 -21.80 -13.70
C CYS A 90 17.04 -22.67 -14.36
N PRO A 91 16.11 -23.26 -13.60
CA PRO A 91 14.91 -23.83 -14.22
C PRO A 91 14.15 -22.68 -14.93
N MET A 92 13.61 -22.94 -16.10
CA MET A 92 12.75 -21.96 -16.76
C MET A 92 11.59 -21.61 -15.82
N PRO A 93 11.42 -20.34 -15.44
CA PRO A 93 10.33 -19.95 -14.55
C PRO A 93 9.00 -20.11 -15.26
N ALA A 94 7.98 -20.44 -14.51
CA ALA A 94 6.63 -20.05 -14.91
C ALA A 94 6.62 -18.50 -15.04
N GLU A 95 5.97 -17.98 -16.07
CA GLU A 95 5.79 -16.53 -16.23
C GLU A 95 5.22 -15.94 -14.94
N SER A 96 6.04 -15.21 -14.21
CA SER A 96 5.65 -14.57 -12.95
C SER A 96 6.19 -13.14 -12.92
N ASP A 97 5.34 -12.23 -12.46
CA ASP A 97 5.73 -10.86 -12.22
C ASP A 97 6.59 -10.77 -10.96
N ILE A 98 7.64 -10.00 -11.03
CA ILE A 98 8.49 -9.66 -9.89
C ILE A 98 8.28 -8.20 -9.55
N PHE A 99 8.02 -7.92 -8.28
CA PHE A 99 7.85 -6.57 -7.75
C PHE A 99 9.10 -6.16 -6.97
N LEU A 100 9.80 -5.16 -7.49
CA LEU A 100 10.96 -4.57 -6.84
C LEU A 100 10.55 -3.27 -6.14
N ARG A 101 11.14 -3.00 -4.97
CA ARG A 101 10.89 -1.78 -4.20
C ARG A 101 12.16 -0.96 -4.12
N GLN A 102 12.08 0.33 -4.46
CA GLN A 102 13.16 1.30 -4.32
C GLN A 102 12.68 2.51 -3.52
N SER A 103 13.28 2.73 -2.36
CA SER A 103 13.07 3.96 -1.62
C SER A 103 13.75 5.12 -2.34
N ILE A 104 13.01 6.19 -2.60
CA ILE A 104 13.49 7.41 -3.24
C ILE A 104 13.77 8.48 -2.18
N GLY A 105 12.97 8.49 -1.10
CA GLY A 105 13.03 9.51 -0.06
C GLY A 105 12.08 10.68 -0.32
N GLN A 106 12.35 11.82 0.29
CA GLN A 106 11.55 13.03 0.16
C GLN A 106 11.90 13.78 -1.14
N LEU A 107 10.87 14.28 -1.81
CA LEU A 107 10.99 15.07 -3.02
C LEU A 107 10.40 16.47 -2.76
N GLY A 108 10.99 17.51 -3.33
CA GLY A 108 10.42 18.86 -3.27
C GLY A 108 9.13 18.98 -4.06
N PHE A 109 8.38 20.05 -3.82
CA PHE A 109 7.16 20.37 -4.58
C PHE A 109 7.44 20.44 -6.08
N GLY A 110 6.55 19.84 -6.89
CA GLY A 110 6.62 19.95 -8.35
C GLY A 110 6.19 18.70 -9.10
N ASN A 111 6.32 18.77 -10.41
CA ASN A 111 6.07 17.67 -11.33
C ASN A 111 7.38 16.97 -11.68
N TYR A 112 7.44 15.67 -11.56
CA TYR A 112 8.60 14.85 -11.87
C TYR A 112 8.32 13.95 -13.06
N ASP A 113 9.27 13.88 -13.99
CA ASP A 113 9.30 12.85 -15.03
C ASP A 113 10.09 11.65 -14.52
N VAL A 114 9.42 10.51 -14.35
CA VAL A 114 10.01 9.30 -13.79
C VAL A 114 10.27 8.30 -14.92
N LYS A 115 11.50 7.84 -15.06
CA LYS A 115 11.96 6.94 -16.11
C LYS A 115 12.52 5.66 -15.50
N LEU A 116 12.16 4.51 -16.03
CA LEU A 116 12.76 3.22 -15.70
C LEU A 116 13.74 2.82 -16.79
N LEU A 117 14.98 2.56 -16.40
CA LEU A 117 15.99 1.99 -17.25
C LEU A 117 16.36 0.58 -16.75
N ILE A 118 16.38 -0.40 -17.66
CA ILE A 118 16.93 -1.74 -17.40
C ILE A 118 18.14 -1.92 -18.30
N ASN A 119 19.31 -2.10 -17.70
CA ASN A 119 20.60 -2.19 -18.39
C ASN A 119 20.84 -1.01 -19.37
N GLY A 120 20.44 0.20 -18.95
CA GLY A 120 20.57 1.42 -19.75
C GLY A 120 19.51 1.62 -20.83
N THR A 121 18.59 0.66 -21.02
CA THR A 121 17.47 0.78 -21.98
C THR A 121 16.22 1.28 -21.26
N GLN A 122 15.60 2.34 -21.75
CA GLN A 122 14.35 2.86 -21.19
C GLN A 122 13.20 1.88 -21.46
N LYS A 123 12.51 1.47 -20.41
CA LYS A 123 11.42 0.49 -20.43
C LYS A 123 10.06 1.11 -20.12
N ALA A 124 10.01 2.05 -19.19
CA ALA A 124 8.78 2.71 -18.80
C ALA A 124 9.02 4.18 -18.44
N THR A 125 7.93 4.96 -18.49
CA THR A 125 7.88 6.34 -17.98
C THR A 125 6.56 6.57 -17.28
N THR A 126 6.60 7.39 -16.22
CA THR A 126 5.41 7.89 -15.56
C THR A 126 5.66 9.30 -15.04
N LYS A 127 4.62 9.96 -14.57
CA LYS A 127 4.73 11.27 -13.93
C LYS A 127 4.37 11.16 -12.46
N LEU A 128 5.03 11.96 -11.63
CA LEU A 128 4.73 12.12 -10.22
C LEU A 128 4.52 13.60 -9.93
N TYR A 129 3.41 13.90 -9.28
CA TYR A 129 3.17 15.24 -8.75
C TYR A 129 3.35 15.22 -7.23
N VAL A 130 4.30 16.01 -6.73
CA VAL A 130 4.52 16.25 -5.30
C VAL A 130 3.78 17.52 -4.91
N SER A 131 2.88 17.42 -3.94
CA SER A 131 2.05 18.53 -3.49
C SER A 131 2.69 19.30 -2.34
N GLN A 132 2.28 20.56 -2.16
CA GLN A 132 2.57 21.35 -0.96
C GLN A 132 1.56 21.10 0.18
N GLY A 133 0.69 20.12 0.01
CA GLY A 133 -0.35 19.83 0.98
C GLY A 133 0.16 19.10 2.22
N GLU A 134 -0.74 19.00 3.20
CA GLU A 134 -0.52 18.25 4.44
C GLU A 134 -1.26 16.90 4.43
N ILE A 135 -2.02 16.63 3.36
CA ILE A 135 -2.78 15.41 3.16
C ILE A 135 -2.27 14.73 1.88
N GLU A 136 -1.75 13.54 2.04
CA GLU A 136 -1.36 12.70 0.92
C GLU A 136 -2.43 11.67 0.58
N ILE A 137 -2.57 11.35 -0.70
CA ILE A 137 -3.33 10.18 -1.16
C ILE A 137 -2.32 9.04 -1.31
N ILE A 138 -2.41 8.05 -0.43
CA ILE A 138 -1.45 6.93 -0.44
C ILE A 138 -1.69 6.06 -1.67
N SER A 139 -2.93 5.61 -1.84
CA SER A 139 -3.35 4.76 -2.95
C SER A 139 -4.86 4.82 -3.15
N THR A 140 -5.32 4.37 -4.30
CA THR A 140 -6.75 4.26 -4.63
C THR A 140 -7.05 2.94 -5.33
N GLY A 141 -8.31 2.57 -5.34
CA GLY A 141 -8.83 1.44 -6.08
C GLY A 141 -10.22 1.73 -6.63
N LYS A 142 -10.66 0.91 -7.56
CA LYS A 142 -12.01 0.96 -8.12
C LYS A 142 -12.53 -0.45 -8.27
N TYR A 143 -13.79 -0.67 -7.92
CA TYR A 143 -14.51 -1.90 -8.17
C TYR A 143 -15.98 -1.62 -8.47
N THR A 144 -16.66 -2.61 -9.02
CA THR A 144 -18.11 -2.57 -9.26
C THR A 144 -18.75 -3.62 -8.37
N ASP A 145 -19.76 -3.24 -7.61
CA ASP A 145 -20.48 -4.14 -6.72
C ASP A 145 -21.48 -5.05 -7.47
N GLU A 146 -22.19 -5.92 -6.74
CA GLU A 146 -23.18 -6.84 -7.32
C GLU A 146 -24.41 -6.12 -7.88
N GLN A 147 -24.69 -4.90 -7.43
CA GLN A 147 -25.76 -4.03 -7.92
C GLN A 147 -25.36 -3.30 -9.21
N GLY A 148 -24.07 -3.30 -9.53
CA GLY A 148 -23.48 -2.63 -10.66
C GLY A 148 -23.11 -1.17 -10.38
N ASP A 149 -23.04 -0.78 -9.10
CA ASP A 149 -22.59 0.52 -8.68
C ASP A 149 -21.04 0.56 -8.58
N VAL A 150 -20.47 1.70 -8.93
CA VAL A 150 -19.01 1.87 -8.94
C VAL A 150 -18.55 2.44 -7.61
N HIS A 151 -17.61 1.78 -6.98
CA HIS A 151 -16.93 2.24 -5.78
C HIS A 151 -15.54 2.77 -6.12
N ILE A 152 -15.21 3.97 -5.63
CA ILE A 152 -13.85 4.50 -5.61
C ILE A 152 -13.39 4.51 -4.15
N VAL A 153 -12.45 3.65 -3.86
CA VAL A 153 -11.90 3.46 -2.51
C VAL A 153 -10.46 3.96 -2.44
N GLY A 154 -10.00 4.32 -1.26
CA GLY A 154 -8.62 4.74 -1.12
C GLY A 154 -8.17 4.96 0.32
N ASP A 155 -6.88 5.26 0.44
CA ASP A 155 -6.22 5.56 1.71
C ASP A 155 -5.59 6.96 1.66
N VAL A 156 -5.87 7.74 2.69
CA VAL A 156 -5.48 9.16 2.84
C VAL A 156 -4.76 9.34 4.15
N LYS A 157 -3.61 10.01 4.15
CA LYS A 157 -2.79 10.19 5.35
C LYS A 157 -2.52 11.65 5.67
N ASN A 158 -2.58 11.97 6.94
CA ASN A 158 -2.14 13.25 7.46
C ASN A 158 -0.61 13.30 7.61
N THR A 159 0.07 14.13 6.83
CA THR A 159 1.52 14.37 6.92
C THR A 159 1.87 15.59 7.76
N ALA A 160 0.88 16.36 8.21
CA ALA A 160 1.08 17.48 9.10
C ALA A 160 1.56 17.03 10.49
N LEU A 161 2.13 17.97 11.25
CA LEU A 161 2.55 17.78 12.65
C LEU A 161 1.41 18.05 13.66
N TYR A 162 0.18 18.26 13.19
CA TYR A 162 -0.99 18.53 14.00
C TYR A 162 -2.20 17.74 13.49
N PRO A 163 -3.19 17.48 14.35
CA PRO A 163 -4.42 16.80 13.92
C PRO A 163 -5.19 17.64 12.91
N VAL A 164 -5.81 16.97 11.95
CA VAL A 164 -6.73 17.56 10.97
C VAL A 164 -8.09 16.87 11.03
N LYS A 165 -9.13 17.62 10.73
CA LYS A 165 -10.51 17.10 10.69
C LYS A 165 -11.24 17.56 9.46
N LEU A 166 -12.35 16.89 9.14
CA LEU A 166 -13.19 17.17 7.99
C LEU A 166 -12.36 17.22 6.69
N VAL A 167 -11.50 16.23 6.49
CA VAL A 167 -10.71 16.13 5.26
C VAL A 167 -11.66 15.82 4.11
N GLN A 168 -11.84 16.80 3.24
CA GLN A 168 -12.68 16.68 2.05
C GLN A 168 -11.86 16.25 0.85
N LEU A 169 -12.38 15.29 0.12
CA LEU A 169 -11.82 14.79 -1.12
C LEU A 169 -12.74 15.13 -2.28
N ASP A 170 -12.17 15.57 -3.39
CA ASP A 170 -12.84 15.70 -4.67
C ASP A 170 -12.38 14.56 -5.58
N ILE A 171 -13.34 13.88 -6.20
CA ILE A 171 -13.10 12.82 -7.18
C ILE A 171 -13.68 13.27 -8.50
N THR A 172 -12.79 13.50 -9.47
CA THR A 172 -13.13 13.97 -10.82
C THR A 172 -13.05 12.81 -11.80
N PHE A 173 -14.14 12.53 -12.50
CA PHE A 173 -14.21 11.54 -13.57
C PHE A 173 -14.02 12.22 -14.92
N VAL A 174 -13.19 11.61 -15.78
CA VAL A 174 -12.87 12.16 -17.10
C VAL A 174 -13.02 11.12 -18.20
N ASN A 175 -13.41 11.62 -19.39
CA ASN A 175 -13.35 10.86 -20.64
C ASN A 175 -12.46 11.63 -21.64
N GLY A 176 -11.24 11.14 -21.85
CA GLY A 176 -10.22 11.94 -22.51
C GLY A 176 -9.89 13.20 -21.71
N ASP A 177 -10.09 14.36 -22.31
CA ASP A 177 -9.86 15.67 -21.69
C ASP A 177 -11.14 16.32 -21.10
N GLU A 178 -12.29 15.66 -21.24
CA GLU A 178 -13.58 16.17 -20.78
C GLU A 178 -13.88 15.69 -19.37
N ILE A 179 -14.22 16.63 -18.46
CA ILE A 179 -14.73 16.31 -17.13
C ILE A 179 -16.18 15.89 -17.25
N ILE A 180 -16.49 14.67 -16.85
CA ILE A 180 -17.84 14.09 -16.92
C ILE A 180 -18.57 14.29 -15.60
N ALA A 181 -17.89 14.16 -14.47
CA ALA A 181 -18.48 14.33 -13.16
C ALA A 181 -17.42 14.72 -12.13
N ASP A 182 -17.87 15.52 -11.15
CA ASP A 182 -17.14 15.80 -9.91
C ASP A 182 -17.98 15.34 -8.73
N LYS A 183 -17.36 14.60 -7.82
CA LYS A 183 -17.97 14.12 -6.58
C LYS A 183 -17.13 14.54 -5.38
N LYS A 184 -17.81 14.79 -4.27
CA LYS A 184 -17.16 15.18 -3.01
C LYS A 184 -17.55 14.23 -1.90
N LEU A 185 -16.56 13.89 -1.06
CA LEU A 185 -16.78 13.10 0.13
C LEU A 185 -15.79 13.51 1.22
N TYR A 186 -15.98 12.96 2.41
CA TYR A 186 -15.05 13.10 3.52
C TYR A 186 -14.36 11.75 3.80
N THR A 187 -13.19 11.81 4.43
CA THR A 187 -12.55 10.61 4.96
C THR A 187 -13.46 9.93 5.99
N THR A 188 -13.37 8.61 6.11
CA THR A 188 -14.18 7.81 7.04
C THR A 188 -13.92 8.17 8.50
N MET A 189 -12.65 8.47 8.86
CA MET A 189 -12.32 9.03 10.16
C MET A 189 -12.61 10.52 10.18
N ALA A 190 -13.22 10.99 11.27
CA ALA A 190 -13.53 12.40 11.48
C ALA A 190 -12.29 13.22 11.77
N VAL A 191 -11.30 12.64 12.47
CA VAL A 191 -10.04 13.29 12.83
C VAL A 191 -8.87 12.40 12.44
N LEU A 192 -7.94 12.94 11.69
CA LEU A 192 -6.66 12.31 11.38
C LEU A 192 -5.56 12.91 12.25
N MET A 193 -5.02 12.11 13.17
CA MET A 193 -3.84 12.47 13.94
C MET A 193 -2.62 12.58 13.04
N PRO A 194 -1.54 13.28 13.44
CA PRO A 194 -0.29 13.30 12.69
C PRO A 194 0.16 11.87 12.33
N LYS A 195 0.53 11.65 11.08
CA LYS A 195 1.02 10.35 10.53
C LYS A 195 -0.02 9.22 10.49
N THR A 196 -1.27 9.45 10.91
CA THR A 196 -2.33 8.44 10.75
C THR A 196 -3.00 8.57 9.39
N SER A 197 -3.64 7.49 8.96
CA SER A 197 -4.40 7.43 7.72
C SER A 197 -5.85 7.06 7.96
N SER A 198 -6.70 7.33 6.97
CA SER A 198 -8.10 6.92 6.93
C SER A 198 -8.46 6.47 5.54
N GLY A 199 -9.27 5.44 5.48
CA GLY A 199 -9.93 5.09 4.25
C GLY A 199 -11.01 6.07 3.85
N PHE A 200 -11.43 5.97 2.60
CA PHE A 200 -12.65 6.53 2.04
C PHE A 200 -13.28 5.55 1.07
N ASP A 201 -14.59 5.64 0.91
CA ASP A 201 -15.37 4.90 -0.09
C ASP A 201 -16.40 5.84 -0.69
N LEU A 202 -16.31 6.09 -1.99
CA LEU A 202 -17.28 6.82 -2.78
C LEU A 202 -18.10 5.84 -3.60
N LEU A 203 -19.37 5.68 -3.22
CA LEU A 203 -20.36 5.00 -4.05
C LEU A 203 -20.86 5.95 -5.15
N VAL A 204 -20.77 5.51 -6.39
CA VAL A 204 -21.24 6.25 -7.56
C VAL A 204 -22.34 5.45 -8.25
N ASP A 205 -23.57 5.89 -8.09
CA ASP A 205 -24.73 5.36 -8.81
C ASP A 205 -24.68 5.79 -10.29
N SER A 206 -23.80 5.14 -11.07
CA SER A 206 -23.75 5.38 -12.51
C SER A 206 -22.89 4.35 -13.23
N LYS A 207 -23.55 3.44 -13.92
CA LYS A 207 -22.91 2.45 -14.82
C LYS A 207 -22.03 3.07 -15.92
N ASN A 208 -22.20 4.37 -16.20
CA ASN A 208 -21.45 5.08 -17.22
C ASN A 208 -20.04 5.49 -16.75
N LEU A 209 -19.71 5.32 -15.47
CA LEU A 209 -18.42 5.71 -14.89
C LEU A 209 -17.45 4.54 -14.68
N GLU A 210 -17.89 3.30 -14.94
CA GLU A 210 -17.08 2.10 -14.72
C GLU A 210 -15.76 2.12 -15.50
N ASP A 211 -15.80 2.52 -16.78
CA ASP A 211 -14.63 2.58 -17.66
C ASP A 211 -13.90 3.93 -17.64
N MET A 212 -14.38 4.90 -16.87
CA MET A 212 -13.80 6.23 -16.85
C MET A 212 -12.55 6.29 -15.97
N LYS A 213 -11.61 7.12 -16.40
CA LYS A 213 -10.49 7.53 -15.55
C LYS A 213 -10.99 8.47 -14.47
N TYR A 214 -10.37 8.42 -13.31
CA TYR A 214 -10.71 9.32 -12.21
C TYR A 214 -9.43 9.87 -11.56
N PHE A 215 -9.60 11.03 -10.91
CA PHE A 215 -8.56 11.70 -10.14
C PHE A 215 -9.08 11.97 -8.74
N VAL A 216 -8.27 11.71 -7.74
CA VAL A 216 -8.59 12.00 -6.34
C VAL A 216 -7.65 13.10 -5.84
N ARG A 217 -8.22 14.09 -5.16
CA ARG A 217 -7.44 15.16 -4.52
C ARG A 217 -8.04 15.54 -3.18
N ALA A 218 -7.21 15.88 -2.21
CA ALA A 218 -7.65 16.54 -0.99
C ALA A 218 -7.84 18.04 -1.29
N THR A 219 -9.03 18.56 -1.00
CA THR A 219 -9.40 19.94 -1.36
C THR A 219 -9.54 20.86 -0.17
N SER A 220 -9.92 20.33 0.98
CA SER A 220 -9.98 21.11 2.21
C SER A 220 -9.88 20.22 3.43
N PHE A 221 -9.40 20.81 4.52
CA PHE A 221 -9.43 20.25 5.86
C PHE A 221 -9.39 21.39 6.87
N LEU A 222 -9.72 21.08 8.11
CA LEU A 222 -9.58 22.02 9.21
C LEU A 222 -8.49 21.53 10.16
N LYS A 223 -7.60 22.42 10.56
CA LYS A 223 -6.70 22.12 11.66
C LYS A 223 -7.53 21.91 12.92
N ASP A 224 -7.35 20.77 13.57
CA ASP A 224 -7.98 20.53 14.85
C ASP A 224 -7.11 21.09 15.97
N THR A 225 -7.69 22.01 16.72
CA THR A 225 -7.06 22.64 17.89
C THR A 225 -7.54 22.02 19.19
N SER A 226 -8.44 21.03 19.14
CA SER A 226 -8.89 20.30 20.33
C SER A 226 -7.72 19.44 20.84
N GLU A 227 -7.56 19.41 22.14
CA GLU A 227 -6.62 18.49 22.79
C GLU A 227 -7.27 17.08 22.83
N ILE A 228 -7.21 16.37 21.69
CA ILE A 228 -7.68 14.99 21.64
C ILE A 228 -6.64 14.13 22.36
N GLN A 229 -7.06 13.51 23.44
CA GLN A 229 -6.20 12.62 24.19
C GLN A 229 -5.95 11.33 23.36
N GLN A 230 -4.69 10.93 23.27
CA GLN A 230 -4.34 9.62 22.74
C GLN A 230 -4.58 8.56 23.83
N GLY A 231 -5.21 7.46 23.47
CA GLY A 231 -5.52 6.44 24.47
C GLY A 231 -6.08 5.13 23.88
N LEU A 232 -6.37 5.12 22.57
CA LEU A 232 -6.76 3.87 21.91
C LEU A 232 -5.51 3.16 21.36
N LYS A 233 -5.38 1.88 21.66
CA LYS A 233 -4.28 1.05 21.16
C LYS A 233 -4.84 -0.16 20.41
N LEU A 234 -4.50 -0.26 19.15
CA LEU A 234 -4.84 -1.40 18.31
C LEU A 234 -3.88 -2.57 18.59
N SER A 235 -4.41 -3.79 18.67
CA SER A 235 -3.61 -5.00 18.91
C SER A 235 -4.27 -6.22 18.25
N ALA A 236 -3.47 -7.27 18.05
CA ALA A 236 -3.91 -8.57 17.55
C ALA A 236 -4.74 -8.48 16.25
N ILE A 237 -4.27 -7.67 15.28
CA ILE A 237 -4.92 -7.59 13.97
C ILE A 237 -4.68 -8.89 13.22
N GLU A 238 -5.77 -9.55 12.86
CA GLU A 238 -5.77 -10.75 12.03
C GLU A 238 -6.56 -10.49 10.76
N SER A 239 -5.99 -10.85 9.62
CA SER A 239 -6.68 -10.82 8.34
C SER A 239 -6.85 -12.24 7.82
N SER A 240 -8.05 -12.58 7.36
CA SER A 240 -8.34 -13.87 6.77
C SER A 240 -9.12 -13.70 5.46
N TRP A 241 -8.85 -14.57 4.51
CA TRP A 241 -9.53 -14.60 3.23
C TRP A 241 -10.13 -15.98 2.99
N GLN A 242 -11.42 -15.99 2.69
CA GLN A 242 -12.13 -17.22 2.38
C GLN A 242 -12.25 -17.38 0.86
N SER A 243 -11.43 -18.22 0.27
CA SER A 243 -11.38 -18.42 -1.19
C SER A 243 -12.73 -18.86 -1.80
N PHE A 244 -13.58 -19.52 -1.01
CA PHE A 244 -14.90 -20.00 -1.48
C PHE A 244 -15.92 -18.85 -1.63
N SER A 245 -15.99 -17.93 -0.67
CA SER A 245 -16.94 -16.80 -0.70
C SER A 245 -16.29 -15.53 -1.26
N GLY A 246 -14.97 -15.48 -1.36
CA GLY A 246 -14.23 -14.26 -1.66
C GLY A 246 -14.25 -13.23 -0.55
N ILE A 247 -14.87 -13.51 0.60
CA ILE A 247 -14.98 -12.53 1.69
C ILE A 247 -13.64 -12.41 2.39
N GLY A 248 -13.12 -11.18 2.43
CA GLY A 248 -12.01 -10.79 3.29
C GLY A 248 -12.54 -10.34 4.64
N THR A 249 -11.97 -10.84 5.74
CA THR A 249 -12.31 -10.42 7.10
C THR A 249 -11.09 -9.91 7.82
N VAL A 250 -11.28 -8.84 8.60
CA VAL A 250 -10.26 -8.26 9.48
C VAL A 250 -10.83 -8.22 10.89
N SER A 251 -10.12 -8.80 11.83
CA SER A 251 -10.51 -8.80 13.24
C SER A 251 -9.37 -8.33 14.12
N GLY A 252 -9.68 -7.89 15.32
CA GLY A 252 -8.68 -7.45 16.28
C GLY A 252 -9.29 -6.88 17.54
N THR A 253 -8.44 -6.31 18.37
CA THR A 253 -8.81 -5.77 19.68
C THR A 253 -8.32 -4.34 19.84
N ILE A 254 -9.16 -3.46 20.33
CA ILE A 254 -8.81 -2.09 20.73
C ILE A 254 -8.75 -2.00 22.25
N TRP A 255 -7.64 -1.55 22.78
CA TRP A 255 -7.47 -1.25 24.19
C TRP A 255 -7.66 0.23 24.46
N ASN A 256 -8.46 0.57 25.46
CA ASN A 256 -8.52 1.91 26.01
C ASN A 256 -7.50 2.04 27.14
N THR A 257 -6.37 2.67 26.87
CA THR A 257 -5.28 2.89 27.83
C THR A 257 -5.39 4.23 28.55
N ALA A 258 -6.40 5.04 28.21
CA ALA A 258 -6.67 6.33 28.84
C ALA A 258 -7.39 6.13 30.19
N ASN A 259 -7.47 7.22 30.96
CA ASN A 259 -8.19 7.26 32.24
C ASN A 259 -9.66 7.70 32.13
N ILE A 260 -10.18 7.78 30.90
CA ILE A 260 -11.57 8.11 30.58
C ILE A 260 -12.15 7.04 29.66
N ASP A 261 -13.47 6.90 29.67
CA ASP A 261 -14.16 5.98 28.78
C ASP A 261 -14.14 6.50 27.34
N ALA A 262 -13.98 5.58 26.39
CA ALA A 262 -14.09 5.82 24.95
C ALA A 262 -15.44 5.36 24.46
N SER A 263 -16.30 6.27 24.04
CA SER A 263 -17.61 5.92 23.47
C SER A 263 -17.56 5.86 21.97
N GLN A 264 -18.40 5.02 21.36
CA GLN A 264 -18.52 4.89 19.90
C GLN A 264 -17.16 4.69 19.23
N VAL A 265 -16.38 3.76 19.76
CA VAL A 265 -15.06 3.46 19.19
C VAL A 265 -15.24 2.83 17.80
N LYS A 266 -14.87 3.59 16.78
CA LYS A 266 -14.95 3.22 15.37
C LYS A 266 -13.57 2.74 14.90
N VAL A 267 -13.55 1.62 14.19
CA VAL A 267 -12.37 1.09 13.54
C VAL A 267 -12.54 1.23 12.03
N VAL A 268 -11.51 1.73 11.38
CA VAL A 268 -11.46 1.89 9.91
C VAL A 268 -10.27 1.08 9.41
N CYS A 269 -10.51 0.16 8.48
CA CYS A 269 -9.47 -0.64 7.85
C CYS A 269 -9.48 -0.43 6.34
N VAL A 270 -8.31 -0.20 5.76
CA VAL A 270 -8.09 -0.16 4.33
C VAL A 270 -7.42 -1.48 3.91
N LEU A 271 -8.05 -2.18 2.98
CA LEU A 271 -7.57 -3.46 2.46
C LEU A 271 -6.74 -3.23 1.21
N TYR A 272 -5.56 -3.81 1.18
CA TYR A 272 -4.64 -3.73 0.05
C TYR A 272 -4.46 -5.10 -0.58
N ASP A 273 -4.18 -5.13 -1.87
CA ASP A 273 -3.75 -6.35 -2.53
C ASP A 273 -2.44 -6.89 -1.90
N LYS A 274 -2.08 -8.12 -2.23
CA LYS A 274 -0.88 -8.78 -1.70
C LYS A 274 0.41 -7.98 -1.94
N SER A 275 0.46 -7.15 -2.96
CA SER A 275 1.61 -6.28 -3.25
C SER A 275 1.68 -5.06 -2.32
N GLY A 276 0.57 -4.74 -1.63
CA GLY A 276 0.41 -3.53 -0.82
C GLY A 276 0.36 -2.26 -1.67
N ILE A 277 -0.10 -2.38 -2.92
CA ILE A 277 -0.07 -1.31 -3.90
C ILE A 277 -1.46 -0.75 -4.13
N ARG A 278 -2.42 -1.62 -4.43
CA ARG A 278 -3.77 -1.24 -4.81
C ARG A 278 -4.69 -1.39 -3.62
N VAL A 279 -5.49 -0.36 -3.35
CA VAL A 279 -6.60 -0.48 -2.40
C VAL A 279 -7.68 -1.36 -3.02
N LEU A 280 -8.09 -2.38 -2.28
CA LEU A 280 -9.18 -3.27 -2.66
C LEU A 280 -10.49 -2.79 -2.07
N ASP A 281 -10.49 -2.39 -0.79
CA ASP A 281 -11.68 -1.95 -0.09
C ASP A 281 -11.32 -1.00 1.06
N SER A 282 -12.30 -0.25 1.54
CA SER A 282 -12.22 0.60 2.74
C SER A 282 -13.43 0.32 3.62
N ILE A 283 -13.23 -0.38 4.71
CA ILE A 283 -14.28 -0.90 5.59
C ILE A 283 -14.20 -0.28 6.97
N PHE A 284 -15.33 -0.14 7.62
CA PHE A 284 -15.38 0.34 9.01
C PHE A 284 -16.56 -0.24 9.77
N ASP A 285 -16.42 -0.33 11.08
CA ASP A 285 -17.50 -0.62 12.02
C ASP A 285 -17.08 -0.19 13.43
N TYR A 286 -17.97 -0.36 14.38
CA TYR A 286 -17.72 -0.09 15.78
C TYR A 286 -17.22 -1.34 16.51
N THR A 287 -16.45 -1.13 17.58
CA THR A 287 -16.05 -2.22 18.48
C THR A 287 -17.25 -2.83 19.21
N ASN A 288 -17.07 -4.03 19.71
CA ASN A 288 -18.01 -4.68 20.61
C ASN A 288 -17.33 -4.95 21.98
N PRO A 289 -17.71 -4.23 23.05
CA PRO A 289 -18.76 -3.19 23.11
C PRO A 289 -18.30 -1.90 22.38
N PRO A 290 -19.26 -1.07 21.91
CA PRO A 290 -18.96 0.20 21.23
C PRO A 290 -18.41 1.28 22.19
N THR A 291 -18.63 1.12 23.50
CA THR A 291 -18.02 1.93 24.55
C THR A 291 -17.03 1.09 25.31
N ILE A 292 -15.76 1.50 25.26
CA ILE A 292 -14.67 0.81 25.96
C ILE A 292 -14.31 1.61 27.21
N GLN A 293 -14.55 1.03 28.39
CA GLN A 293 -14.22 1.67 29.65
C GLN A 293 -12.70 1.84 29.81
N SER A 294 -12.30 2.78 30.65
CA SER A 294 -10.89 2.98 31.01
C SER A 294 -10.23 1.67 31.43
N GLY A 295 -9.09 1.34 30.83
CA GLY A 295 -8.33 0.12 31.10
C GLY A 295 -8.94 -1.18 30.56
N GLN A 296 -10.02 -1.11 29.79
CA GLN A 296 -10.68 -2.26 29.15
C GLN A 296 -10.39 -2.31 27.66
N ASN A 297 -10.87 -3.37 27.01
CA ASN A 297 -10.77 -3.56 25.57
C ASN A 297 -12.15 -3.83 24.95
N GLY A 298 -12.22 -3.64 23.62
CA GLY A 298 -13.34 -4.05 22.77
C GLY A 298 -12.80 -4.74 21.52
N ASP A 299 -13.51 -5.73 21.05
CA ASP A 299 -13.15 -6.47 19.84
C ASP A 299 -13.85 -5.88 18.62
N PHE A 300 -13.27 -6.09 17.45
CA PHE A 300 -13.92 -5.77 16.18
C PHE A 300 -13.75 -6.90 15.17
N ALA A 301 -14.71 -7.00 14.25
CA ALA A 301 -14.66 -7.90 13.12
C ALA A 301 -15.31 -7.22 11.92
N LEU A 302 -14.53 -6.93 10.89
CA LEU A 302 -14.93 -6.23 9.69
C LEU A 302 -14.90 -7.21 8.51
N SER A 303 -15.82 -7.05 7.58
CA SER A 303 -15.85 -7.86 6.35
C SER A 303 -15.82 -6.96 5.13
N SER A 304 -15.15 -7.42 4.06
CA SER A 304 -15.12 -6.69 2.79
C SER A 304 -16.53 -6.55 2.21
N HIS A 305 -16.79 -5.41 1.56
CA HIS A 305 -18.08 -5.11 0.94
C HIS A 305 -18.36 -5.96 -0.32
N TYR A 306 -17.29 -6.45 -0.95
CA TYR A 306 -17.39 -7.27 -2.17
C TYR A 306 -16.38 -8.43 -2.13
N PRO A 307 -16.53 -9.45 -3.01
CA PRO A 307 -15.60 -10.56 -3.07
C PRO A 307 -14.18 -10.14 -3.46
N ILE A 308 -13.22 -10.44 -2.59
CA ILE A 308 -11.78 -10.27 -2.85
C ILE A 308 -11.25 -11.54 -3.51
N THR A 309 -10.51 -11.41 -4.60
CA THR A 309 -10.07 -12.55 -5.41
C THR A 309 -8.74 -13.17 -4.99
N SER A 310 -8.05 -12.56 -4.02
CA SER A 310 -6.72 -12.99 -3.57
C SER A 310 -6.48 -12.62 -2.10
N GLU A 311 -5.39 -13.13 -1.54
CA GLU A 311 -4.88 -12.68 -0.25
C GLU A 311 -4.66 -11.16 -0.23
N PHE A 312 -4.88 -10.55 0.92
CA PHE A 312 -4.78 -9.11 1.12
C PHE A 312 -4.04 -8.79 2.42
N THR A 313 -3.64 -7.53 2.57
CA THR A 313 -3.15 -6.93 3.82
C THR A 313 -4.09 -5.83 4.26
N ALA A 314 -4.21 -5.59 5.57
CA ALA A 314 -5.08 -4.57 6.12
C ALA A 314 -4.30 -3.55 6.94
N HIS A 315 -4.58 -2.26 6.73
CA HIS A 315 -4.11 -1.16 7.55
C HIS A 315 -5.29 -0.59 8.31
N CYS A 316 -5.27 -0.67 9.63
CA CYS A 316 -6.38 -0.27 10.47
C CYS A 316 -6.02 0.91 11.38
N ASN A 317 -7.00 1.77 11.63
CA ASN A 317 -6.96 2.85 12.60
C ASN A 317 -8.26 2.89 13.40
N ALA A 318 -8.24 3.57 14.54
CA ALA A 318 -9.41 3.71 15.39
C ALA A 318 -9.54 5.12 15.93
N GLU A 319 -10.77 5.55 16.14
CA GLU A 319 -11.12 6.82 16.79
C GLU A 319 -12.34 6.70 17.68
N SER A 320 -12.46 7.60 18.61
CA SER A 320 -13.70 7.89 19.33
C SER A 320 -13.87 9.41 19.47
N PRO A 321 -15.04 9.92 19.86
CA PRO A 321 -15.22 11.35 20.12
C PRO A 321 -14.28 11.90 21.20
N GLN A 322 -13.79 11.05 22.12
CA GLN A 322 -12.95 11.45 23.25
C GLN A 322 -11.48 11.12 23.04
N LEU A 323 -11.18 10.04 22.33
CA LEU A 323 -9.84 9.49 22.24
C LEU A 323 -9.45 9.20 20.80
N ALA A 324 -8.19 9.46 20.48
CA ALA A 324 -7.56 9.04 19.25
C ALA A 324 -6.63 7.84 19.47
N ILE A 325 -6.24 7.20 18.38
CA ILE A 325 -5.26 6.12 18.41
C ILE A 325 -3.92 6.65 18.93
N SER A 326 -3.31 5.89 19.82
CA SER A 326 -1.93 6.12 20.24
C SER A 326 -1.02 5.69 19.10
N LEU A 327 -0.17 6.60 18.62
CA LEU A 327 0.92 6.24 17.71
C LEU A 327 1.94 5.39 18.49
N THR A 328 1.63 4.12 18.72
CA THR A 328 2.69 3.15 18.98
C THR A 328 3.42 2.99 17.67
N GLU A 329 4.76 3.09 17.71
CA GLU A 329 5.57 2.69 16.55
C GLU A 329 5.00 1.37 16.06
N THR A 330 4.45 1.36 14.85
CA THR A 330 4.02 0.14 14.20
C THR A 330 5.26 -0.72 14.09
N VAL A 331 5.38 -1.71 14.96
CA VAL A 331 6.36 -2.78 14.75
C VAL A 331 5.98 -3.37 13.40
N PRO A 332 6.85 -3.28 12.39
CA PRO A 332 6.50 -3.83 11.08
C PRO A 332 6.18 -5.30 11.27
N GLU A 333 5.00 -5.74 10.84
CA GLU A 333 4.49 -7.12 10.97
C GLU A 333 5.39 -8.18 10.32
N PHE A 334 6.50 -7.78 9.71
CA PHE A 334 7.46 -8.67 9.05
C PHE A 334 8.59 -9.21 9.95
N ALA A 335 8.61 -8.89 11.26
CA ALA A 335 9.72 -9.34 12.14
C ALA A 335 9.60 -10.80 12.63
N MET A 336 8.41 -11.41 12.56
CA MET A 336 8.21 -12.75 13.14
C MET A 336 8.90 -13.91 12.40
N PRO A 337 8.95 -13.99 11.06
CA PRO A 337 9.65 -15.11 10.40
C PRO A 337 11.16 -15.07 10.61
N VAL A 338 11.76 -13.87 10.66
CA VAL A 338 13.22 -13.72 10.81
C VAL A 338 13.68 -14.10 12.20
N LEU A 339 12.93 -13.74 13.25
CA LEU A 339 13.28 -14.06 14.64
C LEU A 339 13.16 -15.56 14.92
N VAL A 340 12.15 -16.24 14.36
CA VAL A 340 12.00 -17.69 14.46
C VAL A 340 13.12 -18.41 13.69
N TYR A 341 13.54 -17.89 12.53
CA TYR A 341 14.65 -18.45 11.75
C TYR A 341 16.00 -18.29 12.47
N VAL A 342 16.27 -17.13 13.07
CA VAL A 342 17.51 -16.87 13.82
C VAL A 342 17.55 -17.70 15.11
N ALA A 343 16.42 -17.81 15.84
CA ALA A 343 16.33 -18.66 17.01
C ALA A 343 16.47 -20.15 16.66
N GLY A 344 15.87 -20.60 15.55
CA GLY A 344 16.00 -21.97 15.04
C GLY A 344 17.43 -22.31 14.65
N LEU A 345 18.13 -21.42 13.93
CA LEU A 345 19.52 -21.59 13.53
C LEU A 345 20.48 -21.62 14.73
N THR A 346 20.27 -20.79 15.75
CA THR A 346 21.08 -20.80 16.98
C THR A 346 20.91 -22.09 17.78
N VAL A 347 19.70 -22.63 17.88
CA VAL A 347 19.45 -23.91 18.53
C VAL A 347 20.13 -25.06 17.78
N ILE A 348 20.09 -25.07 16.45
CA ILE A 348 20.76 -26.09 15.62
C ILE A 348 22.28 -26.02 15.81
N ILE A 349 22.89 -24.83 15.81
CA ILE A 349 24.33 -24.65 16.02
C ILE A 349 24.76 -25.10 17.41
N ILE A 350 23.94 -24.85 18.44
CA ILE A 350 24.20 -25.30 19.81
C ILE A 350 24.10 -26.82 19.90
N LEU A 351 23.11 -27.45 19.27
CA LEU A 351 22.99 -28.90 19.24
C LEU A 351 24.16 -29.59 18.55
N PHE A 352 24.67 -29.02 17.43
CA PHE A 352 25.87 -29.55 16.76
C PHE A 352 27.16 -29.41 17.58
N LYS A 353 27.26 -28.44 18.52
CA LYS A 353 28.41 -28.27 19.40
C LYS A 353 28.34 -29.16 20.64
N ILE A 354 27.15 -29.66 21.03
CA ILE A 354 26.94 -30.47 22.24
C ILE A 354 27.06 -31.99 21.97
N ILE A 355 26.95 -32.40 20.68
CA ILE A 355 27.13 -33.81 20.33
C ILE A 355 28.62 -34.09 20.20
N PRO A 356 29.26 -34.73 21.17
CA PRO A 356 30.67 -35.10 21.03
C PRO A 356 30.81 -36.13 19.92
N THR A 357 31.65 -35.85 18.92
CA THR A 357 32.05 -36.80 17.86
C THR A 357 32.92 -37.89 18.45
N ASN A 358 32.34 -38.80 19.23
CA ASN A 358 32.98 -40.04 19.66
C ASN A 358 32.80 -41.09 18.55
N SER A 359 33.46 -40.89 17.42
CA SER A 359 33.65 -41.91 16.37
C SER A 359 35.10 -42.30 16.20
N LYS A 360 35.76 -42.73 17.30
CA LYS A 360 37.03 -43.46 17.29
C LYS A 360 36.97 -44.68 18.18
N GLN A 361 35.95 -45.53 18.03
CA GLN A 361 35.97 -46.89 18.62
C GLN A 361 34.99 -47.78 17.84
N SER A 362 35.31 -48.24 16.66
CA SER A 362 34.81 -49.52 16.08
C SER A 362 35.52 -49.90 14.80
N LEU A 363 36.86 -49.91 14.82
CA LEU A 363 37.64 -50.45 13.70
C LEU A 363 38.71 -51.45 14.22
N ASN A 364 38.40 -52.23 15.25
CA ASN A 364 39.26 -53.34 15.72
C ASN A 364 38.46 -54.54 16.15
N PHE A 365 37.45 -54.99 15.36
CA PHE A 365 36.77 -56.26 15.68
C PHE A 365 36.44 -57.10 14.44
N MET A 366 37.29 -57.06 13.39
CA MET A 366 37.19 -58.00 12.27
C MET A 366 38.56 -58.39 11.75
N GLN A 367 39.40 -58.90 12.62
CA GLN A 367 40.58 -59.74 12.25
C GLN A 367 40.79 -60.81 13.35
N ARG A 368 39.91 -61.78 13.40
CA ARG A 368 40.11 -63.16 13.93
C ARG A 368 38.79 -63.90 13.81
N ILE A 369 38.58 -64.51 12.68
CA ILE A 369 38.13 -65.91 12.50
C ILE A 369 38.32 -66.17 11.03
#